data_44522c399e56a264fc7b8189783063cf
#
_entry.id   44522c399e56a264fc7b8189783063cf
#
_cell.length_a   1.000
_cell.length_b   1.000
_cell.length_c   1.000
_cell.angle_alpha   90.00
_cell.angle_beta   90.00
_cell.angle_gamma   90.00
#
_symmetry.space_group_name_H-M   'P 1'
#
loop_
_entity.id
_entity.type
_entity.pdbx_description
1 polymer ?
#
loop_
_entity_poly.entity_id
_entity_poly.type
_entity_poly.pdbx_seq_one_letter_code
_entity_poly.pdbx_strand_id
1 'polypeptide(L)'
;QTSEFGASSFPSFESFHPTLSVDSWGLHGNAGMPSNCSQIYENLNECSGPNVISQRNYPCDSHIRAYFGDVDLFTTGRKSFQKQLLQCMISQMLWMKGEIEQLRSTNSFGSLIWQLNENWPTGGWGLLEYGSRPHEEGQVMGGRWKPLMHLLQRSLFRDVFATCGVAIDGFNYGTRRCFIRNDGVRIVTAKLIIELWEFRGKTHSIF
;
A
#
# COMPACT_ATOMS: atom_id res chain seq x y z
N GLN A 1 -17.63 -0.61 -15.97
CA GLN A 1 -18.02 -0.81 -14.57
C GLN A 1 -17.10 -1.86 -13.97
N THR A 2 -16.30 -1.49 -12.99
CA THR A 2 -15.47 -2.43 -12.25
C THR A 2 -16.26 -2.90 -11.04
N SER A 3 -16.54 -4.21 -10.93
CA SER A 3 -17.35 -4.75 -9.85
C SER A 3 -16.65 -4.62 -8.50
N GLU A 4 -15.38 -5.01 -8.45
CA GLU A 4 -14.50 -4.86 -7.30
C GLU A 4 -13.03 -4.84 -7.74
N PHE A 5 -12.18 -4.21 -6.96
CA PHE A 5 -10.73 -4.16 -7.19
C PHE A 5 -10.00 -3.95 -5.87
N GLY A 6 -8.74 -4.35 -5.83
CA GLY A 6 -7.91 -4.21 -4.65
C GLY A 6 -6.44 -4.45 -4.94
N ALA A 7 -5.59 -3.91 -4.11
CA ALA A 7 -4.18 -4.21 -4.04
C ALA A 7 -3.88 -4.91 -2.72
N SER A 8 -3.06 -5.94 -2.77
CA SER A 8 -2.71 -6.70 -1.57
C SER A 8 -1.52 -6.07 -0.83
N SER A 9 -1.50 -6.20 0.48
CA SER A 9 -0.35 -5.86 1.33
C SER A 9 -0.33 -6.70 2.60
N PHE A 10 0.82 -6.77 3.24
CA PHE A 10 0.88 -7.28 4.62
C PHE A 10 0.39 -6.26 5.64
N PRO A 11 -0.01 -6.68 6.84
CA PRO A 11 -0.28 -5.79 7.96
C PRO A 11 1.02 -5.18 8.52
N SER A 12 0.89 -4.25 9.47
CA SER A 12 2.02 -3.68 10.20
C SER A 12 2.79 -4.75 10.98
N PHE A 13 4.02 -4.43 11.34
CA PHE A 13 4.85 -5.31 12.17
C PHE A 13 4.16 -5.65 13.49
N GLU A 14 3.50 -4.69 14.11
CA GLU A 14 2.82 -4.85 15.39
C GLU A 14 1.70 -5.89 15.35
N SER A 15 0.97 -5.97 14.25
CA SER A 15 -0.08 -6.96 14.07
C SER A 15 0.45 -8.30 13.54
N PHE A 16 1.58 -8.29 12.83
CA PHE A 16 2.05 -9.47 12.14
C PHE A 16 3.09 -10.29 12.91
N HIS A 17 4.05 -9.62 13.57
CA HIS A 17 5.15 -10.32 14.25
C HIS A 17 4.72 -11.33 15.33
N PRO A 18 3.60 -11.13 16.08
CA PRO A 18 3.20 -12.13 17.08
C PRO A 18 2.76 -13.46 16.47
N THR A 19 2.50 -13.49 15.17
CA THR A 19 2.10 -14.71 14.44
C THR A 19 3.27 -15.44 13.79
N LEU A 20 4.50 -14.96 13.98
CA LEU A 20 5.71 -15.45 13.34
C LEU A 20 6.82 -15.71 14.37
N SER A 21 7.65 -16.71 14.13
CA SER A 21 8.91 -16.83 14.85
C SER A 21 9.87 -15.68 14.47
N VAL A 22 10.78 -15.32 15.36
CA VAL A 22 11.78 -14.26 15.11
C VAL A 22 12.64 -14.57 13.89
N ASP A 23 12.91 -15.85 13.64
CA ASP A 23 13.70 -16.30 12.47
C ASP A 23 13.01 -16.02 11.13
N SER A 24 11.69 -15.80 11.14
CA SER A 24 10.89 -15.49 9.95
C SER A 24 10.63 -14.00 9.76
N TRP A 25 11.33 -13.12 10.48
CA TRP A 25 11.16 -11.67 10.32
C TRP A 25 11.94 -11.13 9.12
N GLY A 26 11.36 -11.27 7.95
CA GLY A 26 11.85 -10.80 6.67
C GLY A 26 10.91 -11.23 5.56
N LEU A 27 10.78 -10.46 4.51
CA LEU A 27 9.90 -10.85 3.39
C LEU A 27 10.42 -12.12 2.70
N HIS A 28 11.68 -12.17 2.36
CA HIS A 28 12.30 -13.33 1.69
C HIS A 28 13.33 -14.04 2.53
N GLY A 29 13.98 -13.34 3.45
CA GLY A 29 15.04 -13.89 4.25
C GLY A 29 14.54 -14.61 5.50
N ASN A 30 15.25 -15.68 5.88
CA ASN A 30 15.21 -16.28 7.21
C ASN A 30 16.54 -16.00 7.92
N ALA A 31 16.55 -16.01 9.24
CA ALA A 31 17.78 -15.96 10.01
C ALA A 31 18.72 -17.11 9.59
N GLY A 32 19.97 -16.79 9.29
CA GLY A 32 20.97 -17.76 8.82
C GLY A 32 21.08 -17.95 7.31
N MET A 33 20.30 -17.20 6.51
CA MET A 33 20.50 -17.21 5.06
C MET A 33 21.86 -16.59 4.68
N PRO A 34 22.50 -17.10 3.59
CA PRO A 34 23.72 -16.50 3.07
C PRO A 34 23.52 -15.04 2.68
N SER A 35 24.50 -14.19 2.99
CA SER A 35 24.44 -12.75 2.72
C SER A 35 24.42 -12.37 1.24
N ASN A 36 24.75 -13.30 0.34
CA ASN A 36 24.73 -13.10 -1.11
C ASN A 36 23.36 -13.34 -1.76
N CYS A 37 22.36 -13.78 -1.01
CA CYS A 37 21.01 -14.02 -1.54
C CYS A 37 20.32 -12.75 -2.06
N SER A 38 20.73 -11.57 -1.62
CA SER A 38 20.23 -10.29 -2.13
C SER A 38 20.58 -10.00 -3.60
N GLN A 39 21.55 -10.73 -4.17
CA GLN A 39 22.06 -10.48 -5.52
C GLN A 39 21.59 -11.48 -6.58
N ILE A 40 20.91 -12.57 -6.17
CA ILE A 40 20.57 -13.68 -7.07
C ILE A 40 19.06 -13.76 -7.26
N TYR A 41 18.53 -12.89 -8.12
CA TYR A 41 17.11 -12.92 -8.50
C TYR A 41 16.72 -14.14 -9.37
N GLU A 42 17.68 -14.81 -9.97
CA GLU A 42 17.44 -15.89 -10.92
C GLU A 42 17.23 -17.26 -10.25
N ASN A 43 17.64 -17.44 -8.99
CA ASN A 43 17.48 -18.70 -8.25
C ASN A 43 16.81 -18.48 -6.89
N LEU A 44 15.57 -18.01 -6.91
CA LEU A 44 14.74 -17.82 -5.71
C LEU A 44 14.62 -19.09 -4.85
N ASN A 45 14.73 -20.25 -5.45
CA ASN A 45 14.62 -21.54 -4.75
C ASN A 45 15.82 -21.86 -3.84
N GLU A 46 16.99 -21.38 -4.13
CA GLU A 46 18.21 -21.62 -3.32
C GLU A 46 18.34 -20.62 -2.16
N CYS A 47 17.78 -19.45 -2.33
CA CYS A 47 17.80 -18.38 -1.33
C CYS A 47 16.50 -18.29 -0.51
N SER A 48 15.43 -18.87 -0.95
CA SER A 48 14.19 -19.02 -0.19
C SER A 48 14.24 -20.32 0.60
N GLY A 49 14.86 -20.32 1.74
CA GLY A 49 14.56 -21.31 2.76
C GLY A 49 13.04 -21.32 3.05
N PRO A 50 12.52 -22.25 3.86
CA PRO A 50 11.09 -22.31 4.18
C PRO A 50 10.64 -21.07 4.94
N ASN A 51 10.48 -19.95 4.23
CA ASN A 51 9.98 -18.72 4.79
C ASN A 51 8.45 -18.82 4.91
N VAL A 52 7.96 -18.75 6.13
CA VAL A 52 6.53 -18.75 6.46
C VAL A 52 5.78 -17.63 5.72
N ILE A 53 6.46 -16.52 5.41
CA ILE A 53 5.86 -15.39 4.68
C ILE A 53 5.37 -15.82 3.28
N SER A 54 6.10 -16.70 2.59
CA SER A 54 5.66 -17.22 1.29
C SER A 54 4.33 -17.99 1.37
N GLN A 55 4.03 -18.59 2.53
CA GLN A 55 2.77 -19.27 2.80
C GLN A 55 1.63 -18.32 3.19
N ARG A 56 1.96 -17.05 3.39
CA ARG A 56 1.03 -15.99 3.79
C ARG A 56 0.65 -15.06 2.63
N ASN A 57 0.54 -15.57 1.40
CA ASN A 57 0.21 -14.82 0.18
C ASN A 57 1.18 -13.68 -0.08
N TYR A 58 2.25 -13.95 -0.70
CA TYR A 58 3.40 -13.09 -0.93
C TYR A 58 3.15 -11.92 -1.94
N PRO A 59 2.63 -10.76 -1.55
CA PRO A 59 2.07 -9.84 -2.55
C PRO A 59 2.93 -8.63 -2.91
N CYS A 60 4.07 -8.40 -2.25
CA CYS A 60 4.58 -7.04 -2.16
C CYS A 60 5.73 -6.67 -3.10
N ASP A 61 6.47 -7.63 -3.65
CA ASP A 61 7.75 -7.36 -4.33
C ASP A 61 7.64 -6.41 -5.50
N SER A 62 6.73 -6.70 -6.43
CA SER A 62 6.56 -5.89 -7.64
C SER A 62 6.10 -4.47 -7.28
N HIS A 63 5.20 -4.36 -6.32
CA HIS A 63 4.69 -3.06 -5.86
C HIS A 63 5.76 -2.25 -5.14
N ILE A 64 6.53 -2.87 -4.24
CA ILE A 64 7.64 -2.19 -3.55
C ILE A 64 8.65 -1.68 -4.58
N ARG A 65 9.04 -2.51 -5.55
CA ARG A 65 9.97 -2.10 -6.60
C ARG A 65 9.43 -0.97 -7.47
N ALA A 66 8.15 -1.02 -7.81
CA ALA A 66 7.52 0.02 -8.62
C ALA A 66 7.57 1.40 -7.96
N TYR A 67 7.42 1.47 -6.63
CA TYR A 67 7.34 2.74 -5.91
C TYR A 67 8.61 3.15 -5.18
N PHE A 68 9.45 2.20 -4.79
CA PHE A 68 10.66 2.45 -4.00
C PHE A 68 11.95 2.11 -4.74
N GLY A 69 11.83 1.58 -5.97
CA GLY A 69 12.98 1.16 -6.76
C GLY A 69 13.60 -0.15 -6.28
N ASP A 70 14.87 -0.32 -6.59
CA ASP A 70 15.62 -1.52 -6.23
C ASP A 70 16.00 -1.48 -4.75
N VAL A 71 15.19 -2.12 -3.92
CA VAL A 71 15.36 -2.22 -2.47
C VAL A 71 15.68 -3.65 -2.06
N ASP A 72 16.46 -3.78 -0.98
CA ASP A 72 16.77 -5.07 -0.40
C ASP A 72 15.54 -5.66 0.32
N LEU A 73 15.02 -6.76 -0.21
CA LEU A 73 13.89 -7.51 0.35
C LEU A 73 14.35 -8.78 1.09
N PHE A 74 15.64 -9.08 1.12
CA PHE A 74 16.20 -10.30 1.71
C PHE A 74 16.76 -10.10 3.12
N THR A 75 17.12 -8.87 3.48
CA THR A 75 17.61 -8.59 4.83
C THR A 75 16.54 -8.89 5.88
N THR A 76 16.92 -9.63 6.90
CA THR A 76 16.08 -10.07 8.02
C THR A 76 16.24 -9.19 9.26
N GLY A 77 15.39 -9.46 10.24
CA GLY A 77 15.41 -8.82 11.55
C GLY A 77 14.42 -7.66 11.67
N ARG A 78 14.20 -7.24 12.91
CA ARG A 78 13.10 -6.32 13.25
C ARG A 78 13.05 -5.06 12.40
N LYS A 79 14.16 -4.35 12.30
CA LYS A 79 14.19 -3.05 11.58
C LYS A 79 13.93 -3.22 10.09
N SER A 80 14.55 -4.22 9.47
CA SER A 80 14.38 -4.51 8.04
C SER A 80 12.95 -4.95 7.76
N PHE A 81 12.41 -5.86 8.55
CA PHE A 81 11.06 -6.35 8.39
C PHE A 81 10.01 -5.26 8.60
N GLN A 82 10.14 -4.41 9.61
CA GLN A 82 9.28 -3.23 9.80
C GLN A 82 9.29 -2.31 8.57
N LYS A 83 10.47 -2.04 8.01
CA LYS A 83 10.61 -1.22 6.80
C LYS A 83 9.93 -1.87 5.60
N GLN A 84 10.16 -3.15 5.37
CA GLN A 84 9.59 -3.91 4.26
C GLN A 84 8.05 -3.95 4.34
N LEU A 85 7.48 -4.22 5.53
CA LEU A 85 6.04 -4.20 5.74
C LEU A 85 5.43 -2.81 5.52
N LEU A 86 6.10 -1.75 6.00
CA LEU A 86 5.65 -0.38 5.76
C LEU A 86 5.69 -0.03 4.26
N GLN A 87 6.76 -0.39 3.56
CA GLN A 87 6.86 -0.18 2.11
C GLN A 87 5.75 -0.92 1.35
N CYS A 88 5.40 -2.13 1.78
CA CYS A 88 4.30 -2.90 1.23
C CYS A 88 2.94 -2.17 1.41
N MET A 89 2.65 -1.70 2.61
CA MET A 89 1.40 -0.96 2.89
C MET A 89 1.33 0.39 2.13
N ILE A 90 2.44 1.10 2.02
CA ILE A 90 2.49 2.35 1.24
C ILE A 90 2.30 2.07 -0.25
N SER A 91 2.88 1.00 -0.76
CA SER A 91 2.69 0.59 -2.16
C SER A 91 1.22 0.26 -2.46
N GLN A 92 0.54 -0.45 -1.56
CA GLN A 92 -0.91 -0.67 -1.64
C GLN A 92 -1.65 0.66 -1.74
N MET A 93 -1.34 1.60 -0.84
CA MET A 93 -1.99 2.91 -0.79
C MET A 93 -1.79 3.69 -2.09
N LEU A 94 -0.56 3.73 -2.63
CA LEU A 94 -0.24 4.50 -3.84
C LEU A 94 -0.90 3.89 -5.08
N TRP A 95 -0.90 2.57 -5.20
CA TRP A 95 -1.55 1.88 -6.30
C TRP A 95 -3.07 2.13 -6.29
N MET A 96 -3.71 1.90 -5.16
CA MET A 96 -5.15 2.11 -4.99
C MET A 96 -5.56 3.58 -5.16
N LYS A 97 -4.71 4.51 -4.73
CA LYS A 97 -4.90 5.94 -5.00
C LYS A 97 -5.03 6.20 -6.50
N GLY A 98 -4.09 5.70 -7.30
CA GLY A 98 -4.11 5.87 -8.75
C GLY A 98 -5.40 5.32 -9.39
N GLU A 99 -5.80 4.12 -9.02
CA GLU A 99 -7.02 3.48 -9.53
C GLU A 99 -8.29 4.27 -9.16
N ILE A 100 -8.45 4.68 -7.92
CA ILE A 100 -9.63 5.43 -7.46
C ILE A 100 -9.68 6.81 -8.14
N GLU A 101 -8.55 7.50 -8.22
CA GLU A 101 -8.46 8.79 -8.90
C GLU A 101 -8.83 8.67 -10.38
N GLN A 102 -8.38 7.62 -11.05
CA GLN A 102 -8.74 7.36 -12.44
C GLN A 102 -10.24 7.07 -12.59
N LEU A 103 -10.80 6.19 -11.77
CA LEU A 103 -12.23 5.87 -11.81
C LEU A 103 -13.09 7.10 -11.56
N ARG A 104 -12.72 7.94 -10.60
CA ARG A 104 -13.43 9.18 -10.32
C ARG A 104 -13.29 10.22 -11.43
N SER A 105 -12.11 10.33 -12.06
CA SER A 105 -11.87 11.29 -13.15
C SER A 105 -12.63 10.94 -14.44
N THR A 106 -12.92 9.66 -14.67
CA THR A 106 -13.62 9.17 -15.86
C THR A 106 -15.14 9.02 -15.70
N ASN A 107 -15.71 9.59 -14.64
CA ASN A 107 -17.14 9.48 -14.36
C ASN A 107 -17.66 8.05 -14.18
N SER A 108 -16.84 7.15 -13.67
CA SER A 108 -17.29 5.81 -13.32
C SER A 108 -18.39 5.87 -12.28
N PHE A 109 -19.40 5.02 -12.42
CA PHE A 109 -20.59 5.01 -11.57
C PHE A 109 -20.29 4.79 -10.09
N GLY A 110 -19.21 4.05 -9.79
CA GLY A 110 -18.76 3.80 -8.43
C GLY A 110 -17.53 2.91 -8.41
N SER A 111 -17.03 2.69 -7.21
CA SER A 111 -15.88 1.81 -6.96
C SER A 111 -16.13 0.97 -5.73
N LEU A 112 -15.95 -0.34 -5.85
CA LEU A 112 -16.07 -1.30 -4.74
C LEU A 112 -14.67 -1.80 -4.41
N ILE A 113 -14.18 -1.44 -3.23
CA ILE A 113 -12.85 -1.85 -2.79
C ILE A 113 -12.92 -3.21 -2.12
N TRP A 114 -12.17 -4.14 -2.63
CA TRP A 114 -11.88 -5.39 -1.99
C TRP A 114 -10.59 -5.28 -1.21
N GLN A 115 -10.59 -5.36 0.13
CA GLN A 115 -11.74 -5.56 1.02
C GLN A 115 -11.62 -4.70 2.30
N LEU A 116 -12.62 -4.68 3.15
CA LEU A 116 -12.61 -3.85 4.35
C LEU A 116 -11.55 -4.30 5.36
N ASN A 117 -11.47 -5.60 5.67
CA ASN A 117 -10.60 -6.09 6.75
C ASN A 117 -9.97 -7.44 6.42
N GLU A 118 -8.85 -7.70 7.07
CA GLU A 118 -8.22 -9.02 7.07
C GLU A 118 -8.93 -9.95 8.07
N ASN A 119 -9.04 -11.23 7.71
CA ASN A 119 -9.64 -12.27 8.54
C ASN A 119 -8.64 -13.28 9.10
N TRP A 120 -7.36 -13.19 8.71
CA TRP A 120 -6.25 -13.98 9.23
C TRP A 120 -4.91 -13.27 8.95
N PRO A 121 -3.80 -13.64 9.63
CA PRO A 121 -2.52 -12.95 9.47
C PRO A 121 -1.83 -13.32 8.16
N THR A 122 -2.18 -12.64 7.10
CA THR A 122 -1.73 -12.90 5.73
C THR A 122 -1.42 -11.61 4.98
N GLY A 123 -0.79 -11.73 3.81
CA GLY A 123 -0.85 -10.72 2.78
C GLY A 123 -2.23 -10.75 2.12
N GLY A 124 -2.99 -9.70 2.26
CA GLY A 124 -4.36 -9.61 1.77
C GLY A 124 -4.74 -8.19 1.35
N TRP A 125 -5.98 -8.00 1.01
CA TRP A 125 -6.49 -6.74 0.42
C TRP A 125 -7.16 -5.83 1.44
N GLY A 126 -7.22 -6.25 2.71
CA GLY A 126 -7.91 -5.52 3.76
C GLY A 126 -7.35 -4.13 4.01
N LEU A 127 -8.26 -3.21 4.33
CA LEU A 127 -7.95 -1.85 4.79
C LEU A 127 -7.66 -1.80 6.29
N LEU A 128 -8.22 -2.77 7.02
CA LEU A 128 -8.02 -2.99 8.44
C LEU A 128 -7.19 -4.24 8.67
N GLU A 129 -6.28 -4.17 9.62
CA GLU A 129 -5.39 -5.26 9.95
C GLU A 129 -6.12 -6.37 10.71
N TYR A 130 -5.64 -7.61 10.57
CA TYR A 130 -6.11 -8.76 11.31
C TYR A 130 -5.93 -8.58 12.82
N GLY A 131 -6.84 -9.21 13.56
CA GLY A 131 -6.82 -9.30 15.01
C GLY A 131 -7.73 -8.29 15.71
N SER A 132 -7.83 -8.40 17.02
CA SER A 132 -8.56 -7.49 17.89
C SER A 132 -7.62 -6.44 18.50
N ARG A 133 -8.18 -5.41 19.11
CA ARG A 133 -7.39 -4.53 19.97
C ARG A 133 -6.83 -5.35 21.14
N PRO A 134 -5.54 -5.25 21.45
CA PRO A 134 -4.98 -5.98 22.57
C PRO A 134 -5.59 -5.48 23.87
N HIS A 135 -6.03 -6.41 24.68
CA HIS A 135 -6.44 -6.15 26.06
C HIS A 135 -5.36 -6.56 27.04
N GLU A 136 -4.45 -7.46 26.62
CA GLU A 136 -3.39 -8.04 27.42
C GLU A 136 -2.08 -8.08 26.62
N GLU A 137 -0.96 -8.16 27.34
CA GLU A 137 0.36 -8.28 26.72
C GLU A 137 0.46 -9.57 25.89
N GLY A 138 1.03 -9.48 24.71
CA GLY A 138 1.22 -10.61 23.78
C GLY A 138 0.05 -10.89 22.85
N GLN A 139 -1.06 -10.18 22.94
CA GLN A 139 -2.15 -10.32 21.97
C GLN A 139 -1.84 -9.64 20.65
N VAL A 140 -2.39 -10.19 19.56
CA VAL A 140 -2.27 -9.60 18.22
C VAL A 140 -3.00 -8.27 18.18
N MET A 141 -2.29 -7.22 17.79
CA MET A 141 -2.83 -5.86 17.68
C MET A 141 -3.55 -5.65 16.34
N GLY A 142 -4.75 -6.16 16.21
CA GLY A 142 -5.53 -5.96 15.00
C GLY A 142 -6.46 -4.76 15.01
N GLY A 143 -7.27 -4.64 13.96
CA GLY A 143 -8.24 -3.57 13.77
C GLY A 143 -7.62 -2.20 13.53
N ARG A 144 -6.31 -2.11 13.32
CA ARG A 144 -5.62 -0.87 12.93
C ARG A 144 -5.96 -0.53 11.49
N TRP A 145 -6.03 0.75 11.23
CA TRP A 145 -6.17 1.24 9.87
C TRP A 145 -4.83 1.17 9.15
N LYS A 146 -4.80 0.49 8.01
CA LYS A 146 -3.67 0.62 7.09
C LYS A 146 -3.64 2.03 6.49
N PRO A 147 -2.49 2.50 5.95
CA PRO A 147 -2.36 3.84 5.35
C PRO A 147 -3.45 4.16 4.32
N LEU A 148 -3.86 3.17 3.52
CA LEU A 148 -4.92 3.32 2.53
C LEU A 148 -6.25 3.74 3.16
N MET A 149 -6.65 3.15 4.30
CA MET A 149 -7.90 3.51 4.97
C MET A 149 -7.93 4.98 5.39
N HIS A 150 -6.80 5.50 5.90
CA HIS A 150 -6.67 6.92 6.22
C HIS A 150 -6.82 7.81 4.99
N LEU A 151 -6.23 7.41 3.86
CA LEU A 151 -6.30 8.16 2.62
C LEU A 151 -7.72 8.17 2.05
N LEU A 152 -8.43 7.04 2.09
CA LEU A 152 -9.82 6.95 1.67
C LEU A 152 -10.70 7.91 2.45
N GLN A 153 -10.63 7.85 3.76
CA GLN A 153 -11.45 8.66 4.66
C GLN A 153 -11.14 10.16 4.53
N ARG A 154 -9.87 10.53 4.37
CA ARG A 154 -9.45 11.94 4.38
C ARG A 154 -9.55 12.62 3.02
N SER A 155 -9.43 11.88 1.93
CA SER A 155 -9.24 12.44 0.60
C SER A 155 -10.07 11.75 -0.47
N LEU A 156 -9.82 10.47 -0.71
CA LEU A 156 -10.30 9.80 -1.92
C LEU A 156 -11.82 9.64 -1.99
N PHE A 157 -12.53 9.64 -0.86
CA PHE A 157 -13.99 9.50 -0.80
C PHE A 157 -14.69 10.77 -0.33
N ARG A 158 -14.04 11.92 -0.45
CA ARG A 158 -14.72 13.20 -0.23
C ARG A 158 -15.66 13.51 -1.39
N ASP A 159 -16.81 14.12 -1.08
CA ASP A 159 -17.78 14.56 -2.10
C ASP A 159 -17.13 15.51 -3.09
N VAL A 160 -16.44 16.52 -2.60
CA VAL A 160 -15.62 17.41 -3.41
C VAL A 160 -14.20 16.87 -3.46
N PHE A 161 -13.75 16.56 -4.64
CA PHE A 161 -12.47 15.90 -4.88
C PHE A 161 -11.75 16.56 -6.05
N ALA A 162 -10.45 16.76 -5.91
CA ALA A 162 -9.57 17.22 -6.98
C ALA A 162 -8.35 16.32 -7.07
N THR A 163 -7.97 15.97 -8.28
CA THR A 163 -6.72 15.25 -8.56
C THR A 163 -6.07 15.76 -9.82
N CYS A 164 -4.74 15.76 -9.84
CA CYS A 164 -3.92 16.12 -10.99
C CYS A 164 -2.97 14.97 -11.34
N GLY A 165 -2.58 14.90 -12.61
CA GLY A 165 -1.61 13.91 -13.08
C GLY A 165 -2.21 12.56 -13.42
N VAL A 166 -3.53 12.44 -13.51
CA VAL A 166 -4.20 11.22 -13.98
C VAL A 166 -3.91 11.01 -15.46
N ALA A 167 -3.44 9.82 -15.82
CA ALA A 167 -3.25 9.44 -17.22
C ALA A 167 -4.61 9.22 -17.90
N ILE A 168 -4.82 9.80 -19.09
CA ILE A 168 -6.10 9.72 -19.78
C ILE A 168 -6.22 8.39 -20.53
N ASP A 169 -5.11 7.88 -21.04
CA ASP A 169 -5.03 6.70 -21.91
C ASP A 169 -4.26 5.54 -21.27
N GLY A 170 -4.50 5.28 -19.99
CA GLY A 170 -3.89 4.16 -19.28
C GLY A 170 -2.37 4.29 -19.10
N PHE A 171 -1.58 3.95 -20.08
CA PHE A 171 -0.11 3.97 -20.00
C PHE A 171 0.55 5.16 -20.73
N ASN A 172 -0.24 6.09 -21.25
CA ASN A 172 0.31 7.20 -22.03
C ASN A 172 0.71 8.36 -21.11
N TYR A 173 2.00 8.46 -20.82
CA TYR A 173 2.60 9.49 -19.94
C TYR A 173 2.54 10.92 -20.50
N GLY A 174 1.89 11.14 -21.64
CA GLY A 174 1.98 12.38 -22.41
C GLY A 174 1.09 13.53 -21.95
N THR A 175 -0.11 13.29 -21.48
CA THR A 175 -1.06 14.35 -21.11
C THR A 175 -1.65 14.08 -19.73
N ARG A 176 -1.19 14.84 -18.74
CA ARG A 176 -1.75 14.78 -17.41
C ARG A 176 -2.72 15.94 -17.23
N ARG A 177 -3.92 15.64 -16.76
CA ARG A 177 -4.96 16.65 -16.50
C ARG A 177 -5.28 16.72 -15.02
N CYS A 178 -5.82 17.87 -14.61
CA CYS A 178 -6.47 18.00 -13.31
C CYS A 178 -7.98 17.82 -13.52
N PHE A 179 -8.58 17.09 -12.60
CA PHE A 179 -10.02 16.86 -12.52
C PHE A 179 -10.55 17.38 -11.20
N ILE A 180 -11.70 18.02 -11.25
CA ILE A 180 -12.45 18.43 -10.07
C ILE A 180 -13.81 17.77 -10.17
N ARG A 181 -14.22 17.10 -9.13
CA ARG A 181 -15.52 16.47 -9.02
C ARG A 181 -16.26 16.96 -7.78
N ASN A 182 -17.55 17.05 -7.94
CA ASN A 182 -18.49 17.18 -6.84
C ASN A 182 -19.51 16.06 -6.97
N ASP A 183 -19.41 15.04 -6.14
CA ASP A 183 -20.34 13.92 -6.08
C ASP A 183 -21.50 14.21 -5.09
N GLY A 184 -21.48 15.36 -4.42
CA GLY A 184 -22.55 15.82 -3.56
C GLY A 184 -23.69 16.48 -4.33
N VAL A 185 -24.84 16.57 -3.70
CA VAL A 185 -26.07 17.18 -4.28
C VAL A 185 -26.06 18.72 -4.23
N ARG A 186 -25.12 19.34 -3.54
CA ARG A 186 -25.05 20.79 -3.38
C ARG A 186 -24.03 21.39 -4.32
N ILE A 187 -24.36 22.55 -4.88
CA ILE A 187 -23.38 23.37 -5.63
C ILE A 187 -22.32 23.86 -4.65
N VAL A 188 -21.06 23.66 -5.01
CA VAL A 188 -19.90 24.10 -4.22
C VAL A 188 -19.06 25.07 -5.04
N THR A 189 -18.72 26.21 -4.44
CA THR A 189 -17.71 27.11 -4.96
C THR A 189 -16.42 26.88 -4.18
N ALA A 190 -15.33 26.57 -4.87
CA ALA A 190 -14.05 26.27 -4.24
C ALA A 190 -12.89 26.89 -5.03
N LYS A 191 -11.78 27.12 -4.36
CA LYS A 191 -10.50 27.49 -4.98
C LYS A 191 -9.60 26.25 -4.99
N LEU A 192 -9.12 25.87 -6.18
CA LEU A 192 -8.07 24.85 -6.31
C LEU A 192 -6.71 25.53 -6.10
N ILE A 193 -5.93 25.03 -5.16
CA ILE A 193 -4.53 25.42 -4.93
C ILE A 193 -3.68 24.19 -5.21
N ILE A 194 -2.74 24.32 -6.14
CA ILE A 194 -1.80 23.27 -6.48
C ILE A 194 -0.43 23.68 -5.97
N GLU A 195 0.14 22.87 -5.11
CA GLU A 195 1.47 23.08 -4.53
C GLU A 195 2.37 21.88 -4.85
N LEU A 196 3.56 22.15 -5.30
CA LEU A 196 4.60 21.15 -5.49
C LEU A 196 5.56 21.18 -4.28
N TRP A 197 5.65 20.06 -3.59
CA TRP A 197 6.52 19.91 -2.42
C TRP A 197 7.72 19.05 -2.76
N GLU A 198 8.92 19.54 -2.52
CA GLU A 198 10.11 18.70 -2.54
C GLU A 198 10.21 17.92 -1.22
N PHE A 199 10.83 16.73 -1.27
CA PHE A 199 11.09 15.92 -0.07
C PHE A 199 11.87 16.67 1.04
N ARG A 200 12.58 17.74 0.69
CA ARG A 200 13.33 18.60 1.62
C ARG A 200 12.53 19.78 2.16
N GLY A 201 11.23 19.80 1.95
CA GLY A 201 10.33 20.81 2.53
C GLY A 201 10.30 22.16 1.83
N LYS A 202 10.85 22.29 0.63
CA LYS A 202 10.66 23.50 -0.19
C LYS A 202 9.36 23.40 -0.97
N THR A 203 8.56 24.46 -0.94
CA THR A 203 7.32 24.59 -1.73
C THR A 203 7.57 25.44 -2.97
N HIS A 204 7.08 24.98 -4.09
CA HIS A 204 6.94 25.78 -5.31
C HIS A 204 5.44 25.92 -5.61
N SER A 205 4.88 27.11 -5.44
CA SER A 205 3.49 27.38 -5.86
C SER A 205 3.42 27.37 -7.37
N ILE A 206 2.63 26.50 -7.93
CA ILE A 206 2.34 26.48 -9.36
C ILE A 206 0.86 26.88 -9.54
N PHE A 207 0.56 28.19 -9.52
CA PHE A 207 -0.73 28.82 -9.78
C PHE A 207 -1.85 28.65 -8.74
#